data_71e4ec281903b0f2caff23a273dd482f
#
_entry.id   71e4ec281903b0f2caff23a273dd482f
#
_cell.length_a   1.000
_cell.length_b   1.000
_cell.length_c   1.000
_cell.angle_alpha   90.00
_cell.angle_beta   90.00
_cell.angle_gamma   90.00
#
_symmetry.space_group_name_H-M   'P 1'
#
loop_
_entity.id
_entity.type
_entity.pdbx_description
1 polymer ?
#
loop_
_entity_poly.entity_id
_entity_poly.type
_entity_poly.pdbx_seq_one_letter_code
_entity_poly.pdbx_strand_id
1 'polypeptide(L)'
;LRVTTQRGVRTFLHPTERRLSTHLPHLSFPMLRDSKVYSDTMFAKVKSIRKHSCAQNWTDGKGYTLFYPMRAKSEAPSTVARMVHDMKAIPEVIVTDGAMEERGQAFEVEVHKIRSKHHVTEPYSQWQNRAEREIQELKKSIKRTTIRSRSPRRLWCYCGEWVAAIRRLTAHDNPALNGLTAEEHVHARTPDISAYAMFDWYQLVWYIDPAEGLEPRRKLG
;
A
#
# COMPACT_ATOMS: atom_id res chain seq x y z
N LEU A 1 -8.89 -6.08 -15.43
CA LEU A 1 -10.35 -6.32 -15.40
C LEU A 1 -10.69 -7.80 -15.44
N ARG A 2 -10.21 -8.54 -16.44
CA ARG A 2 -10.50 -9.97 -16.61
C ARG A 2 -10.16 -10.82 -15.38
N VAL A 3 -9.01 -10.56 -14.79
CA VAL A 3 -8.54 -11.27 -13.60
C VAL A 3 -9.37 -10.92 -12.38
N THR A 4 -9.80 -9.67 -12.27
CA THR A 4 -10.62 -9.15 -11.20
C THR A 4 -12.00 -9.81 -11.12
N THR A 5 -12.66 -9.93 -12.27
CA THR A 5 -13.98 -10.55 -12.37
C THR A 5 -13.96 -12.04 -11.98
N GLN A 6 -12.94 -12.78 -12.46
CA GLN A 6 -12.77 -14.19 -12.11
C GLN A 6 -12.54 -14.41 -10.62
N ARG A 7 -11.89 -13.44 -9.95
CA ARG A 7 -11.59 -13.52 -8.51
C ARG A 7 -12.77 -13.20 -7.64
N GLY A 8 -13.60 -12.25 -8.03
CA GLY A 8 -14.87 -12.00 -7.36
C GLY A 8 -15.74 -13.25 -7.32
N VAL A 9 -15.82 -13.98 -8.43
CA VAL A 9 -16.57 -15.26 -8.51
C VAL A 9 -15.93 -16.32 -7.62
N ARG A 10 -14.60 -16.46 -7.59
CA ARG A 10 -13.91 -17.40 -6.67
C ARG A 10 -14.19 -17.12 -5.21
N THR A 11 -14.22 -15.86 -4.82
CA THR A 11 -14.51 -15.46 -3.45
C THR A 11 -15.92 -15.87 -3.03
N PHE A 12 -16.86 -15.88 -3.94
CA PHE A 12 -18.22 -16.36 -3.70
C PHE A 12 -18.31 -17.90 -3.63
N LEU A 13 -17.53 -18.60 -4.44
CA LEU A 13 -17.59 -20.07 -4.55
C LEU A 13 -16.82 -20.79 -3.43
N HIS A 14 -15.87 -20.12 -2.77
CA HIS A 14 -15.03 -20.71 -1.73
C HIS A 14 -15.05 -19.93 -0.40
N PRO A 15 -16.21 -19.84 0.27
CA PRO A 15 -16.31 -19.15 1.55
C PRO A 15 -15.45 -19.79 2.68
N THR A 16 -15.06 -21.04 2.49
CA THR A 16 -14.17 -21.77 3.40
C THR A 16 -12.73 -21.24 3.38
N GLU A 17 -12.21 -20.82 2.25
CA GLU A 17 -10.88 -20.21 2.16
C GLU A 17 -10.79 -18.89 2.94
N ARG A 18 -11.88 -18.13 3.00
CA ARG A 18 -11.98 -16.95 3.87
C ARG A 18 -11.84 -17.29 5.35
N ARG A 19 -12.40 -18.40 5.80
CA ARG A 19 -12.33 -18.83 7.21
C ARG A 19 -10.93 -19.28 7.60
N LEU A 20 -10.23 -20.00 6.74
CA LEU A 20 -8.86 -20.46 7.02
C LEU A 20 -7.86 -19.30 7.12
N SER A 21 -8.05 -18.23 6.38
CA SER A 21 -7.13 -17.08 6.38
C SER A 21 -7.27 -16.18 7.61
N THR A 22 -8.37 -16.25 8.34
CA THR A 22 -8.64 -15.42 9.52
C THR A 22 -8.24 -16.08 10.85
N HIS A 23 -7.85 -17.36 10.83
CA HIS A 23 -7.69 -18.14 12.04
C HIS A 23 -6.27 -18.24 12.64
N LEU A 24 -5.30 -17.46 12.13
CA LEU A 24 -3.94 -17.53 12.68
C LEU A 24 -3.38 -16.15 13.07
N PRO A 25 -4.07 -15.38 13.93
CA PRO A 25 -3.60 -14.06 14.36
C PRO A 25 -2.33 -14.11 15.24
N HIS A 26 -1.94 -15.28 15.71
CA HIS A 26 -0.80 -15.46 16.62
C HIS A 26 0.42 -16.09 15.96
N LEU A 27 0.38 -16.39 14.69
CA LEU A 27 1.60 -16.80 14.00
C LEU A 27 2.48 -15.57 13.77
N SER A 28 3.72 -15.66 14.21
CA SER A 28 4.74 -14.69 13.82
C SER A 28 4.80 -14.61 12.29
N PHE A 29 4.85 -13.41 11.76
CA PHE A 29 4.92 -13.23 10.32
C PHE A 29 6.15 -13.96 9.74
N PRO A 30 6.00 -14.71 8.64
CA PRO A 30 7.10 -15.41 8.04
C PRO A 30 8.10 -14.42 7.44
N MET A 31 9.39 -14.74 7.55
CA MET A 31 10.41 -14.02 6.80
C MET A 31 10.41 -14.49 5.35
N LEU A 32 10.24 -13.58 4.43
CA LEU A 32 10.34 -13.86 3.00
C LEU A 32 11.82 -13.88 2.60
N ARG A 33 12.35 -15.07 2.32
CA ARG A 33 13.73 -15.22 1.83
C ARG A 33 13.91 -14.53 0.48
N ASP A 34 15.08 -13.96 0.26
CA ASP A 34 15.46 -13.23 -0.96
C ASP A 34 14.53 -12.05 -1.32
N SER A 35 13.69 -11.63 -0.39
CA SER A 35 12.79 -10.50 -0.61
C SER A 35 13.48 -9.19 -0.27
N LYS A 36 13.37 -8.24 -1.20
CA LYS A 36 13.81 -6.86 -1.01
C LYS A 36 12.62 -5.94 -1.04
N VAL A 37 12.53 -5.07 -0.05
CA VAL A 37 11.53 -4.01 -0.02
C VAL A 37 12.25 -2.66 -0.02
N TYR A 38 11.85 -1.82 -0.94
CA TYR A 38 12.42 -0.49 -1.14
C TYR A 38 11.54 0.54 -0.47
N SER A 39 12.15 1.54 0.13
CA SER A 39 11.42 2.61 0.80
C SER A 39 11.98 3.98 0.44
N ASP A 40 11.07 4.95 0.29
CA ASP A 40 11.42 6.34 0.09
C ASP A 40 10.26 7.25 0.50
N THR A 41 10.56 8.52 0.79
CA THR A 41 9.60 9.51 1.24
C THR A 41 9.12 10.41 0.10
N MET A 42 7.82 10.44 -0.11
CA MET A 42 7.17 11.37 -1.03
C MET A 42 6.72 12.64 -0.29
N PHE A 43 7.07 13.81 -0.81
CA PHE A 43 6.59 15.10 -0.28
C PHE A 43 5.41 15.63 -1.08
N ALA A 44 4.41 16.14 -0.39
CA ALA A 44 3.25 16.78 -0.99
C ALA A 44 3.39 18.30 -1.01
N LYS A 45 2.91 18.95 -2.08
CA LYS A 45 2.92 20.43 -2.18
C LYS A 45 1.86 21.10 -1.28
N VAL A 46 0.83 20.37 -0.89
CA VAL A 46 -0.31 20.86 -0.11
C VAL A 46 -0.54 19.94 1.08
N LYS A 47 -0.69 20.49 2.27
CA LYS A 47 -1.07 19.70 3.44
C LYS A 47 -2.43 19.05 3.24
N SER A 48 -2.55 17.78 3.60
CA SER A 48 -3.82 17.05 3.51
C SER A 48 -4.84 17.56 4.53
N ILE A 49 -6.09 17.11 4.38
CA ILE A 49 -7.14 17.38 5.38
C ILE A 49 -6.78 16.79 6.74
N ARG A 50 -6.03 15.66 6.77
CA ARG A 50 -5.48 15.05 8.01
C ARG A 50 -4.17 15.69 8.46
N LYS A 51 -3.79 16.85 7.90
CA LYS A 51 -2.55 17.60 8.19
C LYS A 51 -1.25 16.89 7.80
N HIS A 52 -1.30 15.86 6.95
CA HIS A 52 -0.10 15.22 6.42
C HIS A 52 0.61 16.11 5.41
N SER A 53 1.94 16.10 5.42
CA SER A 53 2.80 16.84 4.49
C SER A 53 3.63 15.94 3.58
N CYS A 54 3.79 14.68 3.96
CA CYS A 54 4.55 13.68 3.22
C CYS A 54 3.90 12.30 3.38
N ALA A 55 4.44 11.32 2.69
CA ALA A 55 4.06 9.92 2.84
C ALA A 55 5.27 9.03 2.63
N GLN A 56 5.35 7.96 3.42
CA GLN A 56 6.31 6.89 3.20
C GLN A 56 5.72 5.90 2.21
N ASN A 57 6.47 5.60 1.19
CA ASN A 57 6.13 4.58 0.20
C ASN A 57 7.03 3.37 0.38
N TRP A 58 6.43 2.19 0.39
CA TRP A 58 7.11 0.91 0.46
C TRP A 58 6.75 0.08 -0.76
N THR A 59 7.74 -0.52 -1.42
CA THR A 59 7.50 -1.33 -2.61
C THR A 59 8.49 -2.49 -2.72
N ASP A 60 8.02 -3.60 -3.26
CA ASP A 60 8.87 -4.74 -3.63
C ASP A 60 9.52 -4.55 -5.02
N GLY A 61 9.23 -3.43 -5.70
CA GLY A 61 9.68 -3.15 -7.06
C GLY A 61 9.01 -4.01 -8.14
N LYS A 62 8.00 -4.79 -7.79
CA LYS A 62 7.20 -5.59 -8.72
C LYS A 62 5.74 -5.11 -8.79
N GLY A 63 5.37 -4.12 -7.97
CA GLY A 63 4.02 -3.52 -7.94
C GLY A 63 3.31 -3.68 -6.60
N TYR A 64 3.86 -4.44 -5.66
CA TYR A 64 3.36 -4.42 -4.28
C TYR A 64 3.75 -3.09 -3.65
N THR A 65 2.76 -2.25 -3.41
CA THR A 65 2.97 -0.88 -2.95
C THR A 65 2.11 -0.61 -1.72
N LEU A 66 2.76 -0.12 -0.64
CA LEU A 66 2.11 0.38 0.56
C LEU A 66 2.39 1.88 0.69
N PHE A 67 1.39 2.64 1.11
CA PHE A 67 1.44 4.09 1.15
C PHE A 67 0.97 4.60 2.50
N TYR A 68 1.88 5.22 3.26
CA TYR A 68 1.62 5.70 4.62
C TYR A 68 1.77 7.22 4.70
N PRO A 69 0.66 7.97 4.70
CA PRO A 69 0.69 9.42 4.92
C PRO A 69 1.24 9.76 6.31
N MET A 70 2.12 10.77 6.36
CA MET A 70 2.80 11.23 7.57
C MET A 70 2.70 12.75 7.69
N ARG A 71 2.73 13.26 8.91
CA ARG A 71 2.79 14.69 9.19
C ARG A 71 4.21 15.24 8.99
N ALA A 72 5.21 14.45 9.36
CA ALA A 72 6.61 14.79 9.23
C ALA A 72 7.44 13.55 8.84
N LYS A 73 8.60 13.76 8.22
CA LYS A 73 9.54 12.69 7.85
C LYS A 73 10.03 11.90 9.08
N SER A 74 10.04 12.51 10.26
CA SER A 74 10.39 11.85 11.52
C SER A 74 9.46 10.69 11.92
N GLU A 75 8.29 10.58 11.30
CA GLU A 75 7.37 9.45 11.52
C GLU A 75 7.73 8.21 10.67
N ALA A 76 8.70 8.30 9.75
CA ALA A 76 9.09 7.20 8.87
C ALA A 76 9.45 5.90 9.62
N PRO A 77 10.19 5.91 10.75
CA PRO A 77 10.47 4.69 11.51
C PRO A 77 9.21 3.93 11.93
N SER A 78 8.15 4.64 12.33
CA SER A 78 6.89 4.01 12.74
C SER A 78 6.19 3.25 11.62
N THR A 79 6.52 3.56 10.36
CA THR A 79 5.93 2.89 9.20
C THR A 79 6.51 1.50 8.96
N VAL A 80 7.67 1.16 9.54
CA VAL A 80 8.31 -0.16 9.43
C VAL A 80 7.41 -1.24 10.02
N ALA A 81 6.95 -1.05 11.25
CA ALA A 81 6.05 -2.00 11.90
C ALA A 81 4.70 -2.12 11.18
N ARG A 82 4.16 -0.99 10.67
CA ARG A 82 2.94 -0.98 9.87
C ARG A 82 3.10 -1.76 8.57
N MET A 83 4.23 -1.58 7.89
CA MET A 83 4.56 -2.28 6.66
C MET A 83 4.57 -3.80 6.88
N VAL A 84 5.23 -4.28 7.92
CA VAL A 84 5.26 -5.72 8.27
C VAL A 84 3.85 -6.24 8.59
N HIS A 85 3.07 -5.47 9.35
CA HIS A 85 1.69 -5.84 9.67
C HIS A 85 0.81 -5.95 8.42
N ASP A 86 0.87 -4.99 7.51
CA ASP A 86 0.03 -4.94 6.32
C ASP A 86 0.51 -5.94 5.25
N MET A 87 1.82 -6.14 5.15
CA MET A 87 2.44 -7.12 4.28
C MET A 87 2.26 -8.56 4.82
N LYS A 88 1.99 -8.71 6.12
CA LYS A 88 1.91 -10.02 6.82
C LYS A 88 3.16 -10.88 6.59
N ALA A 89 4.28 -10.25 6.37
CA ALA A 89 5.55 -10.89 6.10
C ALA A 89 6.70 -9.94 6.48
N ILE A 90 7.84 -10.52 6.84
CA ILE A 90 9.05 -9.78 7.14
C ILE A 90 9.96 -9.85 5.92
N PRO A 91 10.33 -8.73 5.28
CA PRO A 91 11.29 -8.75 4.18
C PRO A 91 12.69 -9.07 4.72
N GLU A 92 13.49 -9.78 3.92
CA GLU A 92 14.87 -10.06 4.31
C GLU A 92 15.73 -8.79 4.31
N VAL A 93 15.52 -7.94 3.30
CA VAL A 93 16.29 -6.72 3.11
C VAL A 93 15.37 -5.52 2.91
N ILE A 94 15.61 -4.46 3.66
CA ILE A 94 15.01 -3.14 3.45
C ILE A 94 16.06 -2.25 2.80
N VAL A 95 15.71 -1.67 1.66
CA VAL A 95 16.56 -0.78 0.88
C VAL A 95 16.03 0.65 0.98
N THR A 96 16.87 1.58 1.41
CA THR A 96 16.55 3.01 1.48
C THR A 96 17.58 3.84 0.71
N ASP A 97 17.24 5.09 0.38
CA ASP A 97 18.22 6.04 -0.11
C ASP A 97 19.07 6.63 1.03
N GLY A 98 20.23 7.20 0.72
CA GLY A 98 21.14 7.79 1.70
C GLY A 98 20.57 8.99 2.45
N ALA A 99 19.49 9.62 1.97
CA ALA A 99 18.85 10.73 2.65
C ALA A 99 18.11 10.31 3.94
N MET A 100 17.85 9.02 4.13
CA MET A 100 17.30 8.48 5.37
C MET A 100 18.37 8.20 6.43
N GLU A 101 19.66 8.13 6.06
CA GLU A 101 20.78 7.89 6.99
C GLU A 101 20.96 9.01 8.02
N GLU A 102 20.73 10.27 7.65
CA GLU A 102 20.91 11.41 8.55
C GLU A 102 19.99 11.40 9.79
N ARG A 103 18.96 10.54 9.76
CA ARG A 103 18.05 10.30 10.89
C ARG A 103 18.06 8.82 11.31
N GLY A 104 19.13 8.11 10.95
CA GLY A 104 19.29 6.68 10.87
C GLY A 104 19.03 5.87 12.13
N GLN A 105 19.40 6.33 13.31
CA GLN A 105 19.32 5.51 14.51
C GLN A 105 17.91 5.00 14.80
N ALA A 106 16.89 5.86 14.74
CA ALA A 106 15.52 5.45 15.02
C ALA A 106 14.97 4.49 13.98
N PHE A 107 15.30 4.69 12.70
CA PHE A 107 14.88 3.81 11.62
C PHE A 107 15.59 2.46 11.68
N GLU A 108 16.91 2.46 11.89
CA GLU A 108 17.70 1.25 12.07
C GLU A 108 17.21 0.39 13.24
N VAL A 109 16.90 1.02 14.37
CA VAL A 109 16.33 0.32 15.53
C VAL A 109 15.05 -0.41 15.16
N GLU A 110 14.15 0.23 14.40
CA GLU A 110 12.91 -0.43 13.97
C GLU A 110 13.18 -1.57 12.97
N VAL A 111 14.13 -1.39 12.04
CA VAL A 111 14.54 -2.45 11.11
C VAL A 111 15.19 -3.63 11.85
N HIS A 112 16.02 -3.38 12.83
CA HIS A 112 16.63 -4.43 13.66
C HIS A 112 15.61 -5.19 14.51
N LYS A 113 14.60 -4.51 15.05
CA LYS A 113 13.50 -5.16 15.79
C LYS A 113 12.80 -6.24 14.98
N ILE A 114 12.61 -6.02 13.68
CA ILE A 114 11.99 -6.99 12.78
C ILE A 114 12.99 -7.99 12.18
N ARG A 115 14.28 -7.91 12.55
CA ARG A 115 15.37 -8.77 12.08
C ARG A 115 15.60 -8.73 10.57
N SER A 116 15.26 -7.64 9.91
CA SER A 116 15.60 -7.38 8.50
C SER A 116 17.00 -6.77 8.39
N LYS A 117 17.66 -7.01 7.26
CA LYS A 117 18.92 -6.34 6.92
C LYS A 117 18.59 -4.96 6.36
N HIS A 118 19.29 -3.93 6.79
CA HIS A 118 19.21 -2.60 6.21
C HIS A 118 20.30 -2.42 5.15
N HIS A 119 19.91 -2.00 3.96
CA HIS A 119 20.82 -1.65 2.88
C HIS A 119 20.54 -0.23 2.41
N VAL A 120 21.55 0.59 2.42
CA VAL A 120 21.47 1.97 1.91
C VAL A 120 22.06 1.99 0.51
N THR A 121 21.36 2.57 -0.45
CA THR A 121 21.84 2.68 -1.82
C THR A 121 22.99 3.69 -1.89
N GLU A 122 24.01 3.39 -2.71
CA GLU A 122 25.13 4.28 -2.93
C GLU A 122 24.67 5.57 -3.65
N PRO A 123 25.31 6.71 -3.33
CA PRO A 123 25.08 7.95 -4.05
C PRO A 123 25.25 7.75 -5.57
N TYR A 124 24.38 8.37 -6.35
CA TYR A 124 24.37 8.30 -7.83
C TYR A 124 23.99 6.94 -8.44
N SER A 125 23.57 5.95 -7.62
CA SER A 125 23.12 4.64 -8.10
C SER A 125 21.59 4.60 -8.26
N GLN A 126 21.01 5.58 -8.95
CA GLN A 126 19.55 5.74 -9.12
C GLN A 126 18.87 4.49 -9.72
N TRP A 127 19.58 3.70 -10.55
CA TRP A 127 19.07 2.45 -11.10
C TRP A 127 18.82 1.36 -10.05
N GLN A 128 19.45 1.46 -8.88
CA GLN A 128 19.24 0.55 -7.76
C GLN A 128 17.97 0.90 -6.96
N ASN A 129 17.53 2.15 -7.04
CA ASN A 129 16.35 2.60 -6.30
C ASN A 129 15.06 2.40 -7.10
N ARG A 130 14.53 1.18 -7.04
CA ARG A 130 13.22 0.87 -7.64
C ARG A 130 12.08 1.67 -7.00
N ALA A 131 12.24 2.11 -5.75
CA ALA A 131 11.24 2.92 -5.05
C ALA A 131 10.99 4.26 -5.76
N GLU A 132 12.03 4.92 -6.27
CA GLU A 132 11.89 6.19 -6.97
C GLU A 132 10.95 6.08 -8.19
N ARG A 133 11.14 5.07 -9.02
CA ARG A 133 10.27 4.82 -10.19
C ARG A 133 8.82 4.54 -9.76
N GLU A 134 8.63 3.70 -8.75
CA GLU A 134 7.31 3.39 -8.23
C GLU A 134 6.62 4.61 -7.64
N ILE A 135 7.36 5.47 -6.93
CA ILE A 135 6.85 6.75 -6.42
C ILE A 135 6.44 7.68 -7.55
N GLN A 136 7.22 7.76 -8.62
CA GLN A 136 6.86 8.58 -9.78
C GLN A 136 5.55 8.10 -10.42
N GLU A 137 5.38 6.79 -10.60
CA GLU A 137 4.15 6.21 -11.13
C GLU A 137 2.96 6.41 -10.18
N LEU A 138 3.17 6.27 -8.89
CA LEU A 138 2.16 6.53 -7.88
C LEU A 138 1.73 8.01 -7.89
N LYS A 139 2.67 8.96 -7.94
CA LYS A 139 2.39 10.40 -8.08
C LYS A 139 1.57 10.72 -9.33
N LYS A 140 1.92 10.12 -10.48
CA LYS A 140 1.17 10.27 -11.73
C LYS A 140 -0.25 9.73 -11.59
N SER A 141 -0.41 8.57 -10.97
CA SER A 141 -1.71 7.93 -10.76
C SER A 141 -2.59 8.74 -9.80
N ILE A 142 -2.05 9.22 -8.68
CA ILE A 142 -2.77 10.11 -7.75
C ILE A 142 -3.22 11.38 -8.48
N LYS A 143 -2.32 12.01 -9.27
CA LYS A 143 -2.65 13.21 -10.03
C LYS A 143 -3.77 12.96 -11.04
N ARG A 144 -3.68 11.87 -11.84
CA ARG A 144 -4.72 11.50 -12.81
C ARG A 144 -6.07 11.24 -12.13
N THR A 145 -6.07 10.46 -11.05
CA THR A 145 -7.28 10.14 -10.29
C THR A 145 -7.92 11.40 -9.70
N THR A 146 -7.15 12.28 -9.09
CA THR A 146 -7.63 13.56 -8.54
C THR A 146 -8.22 14.46 -9.61
N ILE A 147 -7.57 14.56 -10.79
CA ILE A 147 -8.09 15.39 -11.90
C ILE A 147 -9.37 14.79 -12.47
N ARG A 148 -9.40 13.48 -12.71
CA ARG A 148 -10.55 12.77 -13.29
C ARG A 148 -11.81 12.88 -12.41
N SER A 149 -11.63 12.68 -11.10
CA SER A 149 -12.72 12.72 -10.12
C SER A 149 -13.08 14.14 -9.67
N ARG A 150 -12.28 15.16 -10.05
CA ARG A 150 -12.41 16.55 -9.55
C ARG A 150 -12.33 16.64 -8.02
N SER A 151 -11.72 15.67 -7.36
CA SER A 151 -11.59 15.66 -5.90
C SER A 151 -10.67 16.78 -5.42
N PRO A 152 -10.92 17.36 -4.23
CA PRO A 152 -10.07 18.39 -3.65
C PRO A 152 -8.63 17.89 -3.44
N ARG A 153 -7.64 18.73 -3.78
CA ARG A 153 -6.21 18.36 -3.64
C ARG A 153 -5.83 17.99 -2.20
N ARG A 154 -6.53 18.51 -1.20
CA ARG A 154 -6.30 18.17 0.21
C ARG A 154 -6.65 16.73 0.58
N LEU A 155 -7.35 15.99 -0.29
CA LEU A 155 -7.65 14.58 -0.11
C LEU A 155 -6.56 13.65 -0.66
N TRP A 156 -5.40 14.19 -1.06
CA TRP A 156 -4.31 13.41 -1.66
C TRP A 156 -3.87 12.21 -0.82
N CYS A 157 -3.93 12.30 0.50
CA CYS A 157 -3.54 11.21 1.39
C CYS A 157 -4.47 10.00 1.26
N TYR A 158 -5.78 10.23 1.22
CA TYR A 158 -6.77 9.17 0.99
C TYR A 158 -6.69 8.64 -0.45
N CYS A 159 -6.52 9.54 -1.43
CA CYS A 159 -6.35 9.16 -2.82
C CYS A 159 -5.10 8.28 -3.01
N GLY A 160 -4.01 8.61 -2.31
CA GLY A 160 -2.78 7.82 -2.34
C GLY A 160 -2.95 6.42 -1.75
N GLU A 161 -3.61 6.32 -0.61
CA GLU A 161 -3.96 5.04 0.03
C GLU A 161 -4.85 4.19 -0.90
N TRP A 162 -5.86 4.80 -1.52
CA TRP A 162 -6.76 4.14 -2.46
C TRP A 162 -6.04 3.67 -3.73
N VAL A 163 -5.23 4.53 -4.35
CA VAL A 163 -4.45 4.20 -5.56
C VAL A 163 -3.45 3.09 -5.28
N ALA A 164 -2.75 3.13 -4.15
CA ALA A 164 -1.80 2.10 -3.76
C ALA A 164 -2.50 0.74 -3.55
N ALA A 165 -3.69 0.75 -2.92
CA ALA A 165 -4.49 -0.46 -2.74
C ALA A 165 -4.96 -1.04 -4.09
N ILE A 166 -5.53 -0.23 -4.97
CA ILE A 166 -5.94 -0.67 -6.31
C ILE A 166 -4.75 -1.26 -7.08
N ARG A 167 -3.60 -0.56 -7.07
CA ARG A 167 -2.41 -1.02 -7.77
C ARG A 167 -1.94 -2.38 -7.28
N ARG A 168 -1.96 -2.61 -5.98
CA ARG A 168 -1.59 -3.89 -5.37
C ARG A 168 -2.55 -5.03 -5.71
N LEU A 169 -3.85 -4.71 -5.77
CA LEU A 169 -4.93 -5.68 -5.94
C LEU A 169 -5.28 -5.97 -7.42
N THR A 170 -4.76 -5.19 -8.36
CA THR A 170 -5.00 -5.38 -9.79
C THR A 170 -3.79 -5.99 -10.49
N ALA A 171 -4.03 -6.78 -11.53
CA ALA A 171 -2.95 -7.29 -12.36
C ALA A 171 -2.40 -6.16 -13.25
N HIS A 172 -1.09 -6.08 -13.34
CA HIS A 172 -0.37 -5.18 -14.21
C HIS A 172 0.37 -5.95 -15.29
N ASP A 173 0.67 -5.29 -16.39
CA ASP A 173 1.54 -5.79 -17.44
C ASP A 173 3.01 -5.73 -16.95
N ASN A 174 3.32 -6.60 -16.01
CA ASN A 174 4.67 -6.78 -15.47
C ASN A 174 5.08 -8.23 -15.66
N PRO A 175 6.07 -8.50 -16.53
CA PRO A 175 6.53 -9.86 -16.80
C PRO A 175 6.94 -10.65 -15.54
N ALA A 176 7.45 -9.95 -14.51
CA ALA A 176 7.86 -10.60 -13.26
C ALA A 176 6.69 -11.15 -12.43
N LEU A 177 5.46 -10.75 -12.75
CA LEU A 177 4.26 -11.22 -12.05
C LEU A 177 3.50 -12.32 -12.82
N ASN A 178 3.90 -12.63 -14.05
CA ASN A 178 3.25 -13.67 -14.87
C ASN A 178 1.71 -13.59 -14.90
N GLY A 179 1.17 -12.36 -14.96
CA GLY A 179 -0.27 -12.10 -14.96
C GLY A 179 -0.94 -12.15 -13.58
N LEU A 180 -0.19 -12.41 -12.51
CA LEU A 180 -0.69 -12.32 -11.14
C LEU A 180 -0.80 -10.86 -10.70
N THR A 181 -1.58 -10.61 -9.66
CA THR A 181 -1.50 -9.33 -8.94
C THR A 181 -0.29 -9.31 -8.04
N ALA A 182 0.17 -8.12 -7.67
CA ALA A 182 1.24 -7.99 -6.70
C ALA A 182 0.88 -8.62 -5.34
N GLU A 183 -0.38 -8.51 -4.92
CA GLU A 183 -0.90 -9.15 -3.70
C GLU A 183 -0.82 -10.67 -3.77
N GLU A 184 -1.17 -11.28 -4.92
CA GLU A 184 -1.01 -12.73 -5.10
C GLU A 184 0.43 -13.18 -5.10
N HIS A 185 1.31 -12.39 -5.71
CA HIS A 185 2.73 -12.71 -5.75
C HIS A 185 3.34 -12.79 -4.35
N VAL A 186 2.91 -11.89 -3.44
CA VAL A 186 3.42 -11.84 -2.06
C VAL A 186 2.73 -12.87 -1.18
N HIS A 187 1.42 -13.03 -1.29
CA HIS A 187 0.63 -13.83 -0.35
C HIS A 187 0.18 -15.18 -0.88
N ALA A 188 0.50 -15.51 -2.14
CA ALA A 188 0.04 -16.72 -2.84
C ALA A 188 -1.49 -16.93 -2.77
N ARG A 189 -2.24 -15.85 -2.57
CA ARG A 189 -3.69 -15.84 -2.40
C ARG A 189 -4.34 -14.76 -3.26
N THR A 190 -5.41 -15.12 -3.93
CA THR A 190 -6.23 -14.19 -4.72
C THR A 190 -6.91 -13.15 -3.82
N PRO A 191 -6.66 -11.84 -4.01
CA PRO A 191 -7.27 -10.81 -3.19
C PRO A 191 -8.75 -10.60 -3.52
N ASP A 192 -9.52 -10.16 -2.52
CA ASP A 192 -10.87 -9.65 -2.71
C ASP A 192 -10.80 -8.15 -2.99
N ILE A 193 -11.18 -7.75 -4.19
CA ILE A 193 -11.20 -6.35 -4.60
C ILE A 193 -12.60 -5.73 -4.61
N SER A 194 -13.61 -6.46 -4.14
CA SER A 194 -15.02 -6.03 -4.21
C SER A 194 -15.21 -4.63 -3.62
N ALA A 195 -14.54 -4.32 -2.51
CA ALA A 195 -14.64 -3.02 -1.85
C ALA A 195 -14.13 -1.84 -2.73
N TYR A 196 -13.26 -2.12 -3.71
CA TYR A 196 -12.68 -1.11 -4.60
C TYR A 196 -13.29 -1.13 -6.01
N ALA A 197 -13.99 -2.21 -6.37
CA ALA A 197 -14.58 -2.38 -7.69
C ALA A 197 -16.00 -1.79 -7.79
N MET A 198 -16.67 -1.59 -6.65
CA MET A 198 -18.05 -1.11 -6.62
C MET A 198 -18.17 0.38 -6.86
N PHE A 199 -17.18 1.18 -6.45
CA PHE A 199 -17.24 2.64 -6.51
C PHE A 199 -15.94 3.21 -7.02
N ASP A 200 -16.06 4.26 -7.85
CA ASP A 200 -14.90 5.06 -8.26
C ASP A 200 -14.42 5.96 -7.10
N TRP A 201 -13.16 6.39 -7.18
CA TRP A 201 -12.63 7.37 -6.25
C TRP A 201 -13.46 8.66 -6.25
N TYR A 202 -13.89 9.10 -5.08
CA TYR A 202 -14.66 10.33 -4.88
C TYR A 202 -16.02 10.32 -5.61
N GLN A 203 -16.62 9.16 -5.80
CA GLN A 203 -17.96 9.01 -6.34
C GLN A 203 -19.00 9.33 -5.27
N LEU A 204 -19.99 10.13 -5.59
CA LEU A 204 -21.16 10.35 -4.75
C LEU A 204 -22.00 9.08 -4.66
N VAL A 205 -22.27 8.64 -3.45
CA VAL A 205 -23.06 7.42 -3.21
C VAL A 205 -24.10 7.65 -2.12
N TRP A 206 -25.21 6.94 -2.23
CA TRP A 206 -26.15 6.84 -1.13
C TRP A 206 -25.73 5.72 -0.19
N TYR A 207 -25.60 6.01 1.08
CA TYR A 207 -25.26 5.01 2.08
C TYR A 207 -26.26 5.01 3.24
N ILE A 208 -26.32 3.89 3.94
CA ILE A 208 -27.11 3.71 5.15
C ILE A 208 -26.13 3.72 6.31
N ASP A 209 -26.33 4.61 7.28
CA ASP A 209 -25.49 4.66 8.46
C ASP A 209 -25.98 3.60 9.47
N PRO A 210 -25.18 2.57 9.74
CA PRO A 210 -25.60 1.49 10.64
C PRO A 210 -25.71 1.95 12.11
N ALA A 211 -25.21 3.14 12.45
CA ALA A 211 -25.31 3.70 13.78
C ALA A 211 -26.69 4.34 14.07
N GLU A 212 -27.54 4.54 13.07
CA GLU A 212 -28.85 5.20 13.22
C GLU A 212 -30.00 4.28 13.71
N GLY A 213 -29.73 3.04 14.08
CA GLY A 213 -30.74 2.13 14.64
C GLY A 213 -31.67 1.46 13.63
N LEU A 214 -32.90 1.14 14.03
CA LEU A 214 -33.84 0.30 13.29
C LEU A 214 -34.41 0.91 11.99
N GLU A 215 -34.38 2.24 11.87
CA GLU A 215 -34.85 2.95 10.66
C GLU A 215 -33.76 3.88 10.10
N PRO A 216 -32.68 3.32 9.54
CA PRO A 216 -31.59 4.14 9.03
C PRO A 216 -32.03 4.91 7.78
N ARG A 217 -31.84 6.23 7.79
CA ARG A 217 -32.08 7.07 6.62
C ARG A 217 -30.92 6.98 5.62
N ARG A 218 -31.25 7.02 4.34
CA ARG A 218 -30.22 7.11 3.29
C ARG A 218 -29.56 8.49 3.35
N LYS A 219 -28.25 8.50 3.42
CA LYS A 219 -27.41 9.72 3.40
C LYS A 219 -26.61 9.76 2.09
N LEU A 220 -26.41 10.98 1.59
CA LEU A 220 -25.53 11.22 0.45
C LEU A 220 -24.11 11.54 0.99
N GLY A 221 -23.12 10.77 0.57
CA GLY A 221 -21.72 10.93 0.98
C GLY A 221 -20.74 10.80 -0.19
#